data_9ba29e3eee4ea597d651fc9d1e67ea3a
#
_entry.id   9ba29e3eee4ea597d651fc9d1e67ea3a
#
_cell.length_a   1.000
_cell.length_b   1.000
_cell.length_c   1.000
_cell.angle_alpha   90.00
_cell.angle_beta   90.00
_cell.angle_gamma   90.00
#
_symmetry.space_group_name_H-M   'P 1'
#
loop_
_entity.id
_entity.type
_entity.pdbx_description
1 polymer ?
#
loop_
_entity_poly.entity_id
_entity_poly.type
_entity_poly.pdbx_seq_one_letter_code
_entity_poly.pdbx_strand_id
1 'polypeptide(L)'
;MKRNILIVIFSLFFFLSFARGSEEKNEYTEKDYYEALKDNTFYINFEDKKYLDRIFEKEDLNNYNIILIGENHAVSVNYILKFEFLKYLHENYNFNHLLEEIPISQAFLINLYLDSGNENILNQIKKHTYKTYFCTQEHFDFYRKLYKYNQNQQQEKRISIVGADVEHQPILAYAAMYSIIREKEDLNSLSDIKILLEKLVLKGEMDKDIYSIAQKCDKLIFDEEMGESLLGKKDFQLLKLINDNILNCKTLYGSPQNEFNKKRDKMMYDNFRILDNDKNKYFGIWGNFHVWQFQVNGLLPFASYIKANKSYSDKILSIMVQYINCMYANPQRDYEPEKIENKMFYLQASYQDKLEKNKGNLYIYKLNYKNSIFNKMNINGKKAKPGETFITDLYQYLITVKDSPACKKIDFTKHSK
;
A
#
# COMPACT_ATOMS: atom_id res chain seq x y z
N MET A 1 12.97 -34.67 -9.72
CA MET A 1 13.06 -33.40 -10.50
C MET A 1 12.42 -32.29 -9.65
N LYS A 2 13.26 -31.49 -9.00
CA LYS A 2 12.80 -30.33 -8.20
C LYS A 2 12.44 -29.21 -9.19
N ARG A 3 11.16 -28.97 -9.48
CA ARG A 3 10.70 -27.77 -10.15
C ARG A 3 10.55 -26.68 -9.06
N ASN A 4 11.53 -25.80 -9.00
CA ASN A 4 11.41 -24.55 -8.26
C ASN A 4 10.23 -23.77 -8.84
N ILE A 5 9.19 -23.58 -8.06
CA ILE A 5 8.16 -22.59 -8.33
C ILE A 5 8.84 -21.25 -8.08
N LEU A 6 9.30 -20.63 -9.15
CA LEU A 6 9.83 -19.29 -9.17
C LEU A 6 8.63 -18.35 -8.96
N ILE A 7 8.37 -17.97 -7.71
CA ILE A 7 7.46 -16.86 -7.42
C ILE A 7 8.21 -15.61 -7.84
N VAL A 8 8.03 -15.24 -9.09
CA VAL A 8 8.57 -14.00 -9.64
C VAL A 8 7.63 -12.88 -9.25
N ILE A 9 7.85 -12.30 -8.07
CA ILE A 9 7.27 -11.01 -7.73
C ILE A 9 8.09 -9.96 -8.47
N PHE A 10 7.70 -9.69 -9.71
CA PHE A 10 8.25 -8.59 -10.47
C PHE A 10 7.55 -7.29 -10.07
N SER A 11 8.22 -6.51 -9.22
CA SER A 11 8.05 -5.06 -9.29
C SER A 11 8.69 -4.62 -10.61
N LEU A 12 7.89 -4.56 -11.68
CA LEU A 12 8.36 -4.09 -12.96
C LEU A 12 8.61 -2.61 -12.91
N PHE A 13 9.87 -2.27 -12.83
CA PHE A 13 10.35 -1.01 -13.35
C PHE A 13 10.15 -1.02 -14.87
N PHE A 14 9.12 -0.32 -15.34
CA PHE A 14 8.98 -0.05 -16.76
C PHE A 14 10.19 0.76 -17.23
N PHE A 15 11.12 0.11 -17.92
CA PHE A 15 12.08 0.81 -18.76
C PHE A 15 11.34 1.39 -19.95
N LEU A 16 10.86 2.61 -19.84
CA LEU A 16 10.60 3.43 -20.99
C LEU A 16 11.96 4.00 -21.42
N SER A 17 12.58 3.36 -22.42
CA SER A 17 13.68 3.94 -23.17
C SER A 17 13.12 5.16 -23.91
N PHE A 18 13.21 6.33 -23.31
CA PHE A 18 12.99 7.57 -24.03
C PHE A 18 14.19 7.79 -24.96
N ALA A 19 13.93 7.70 -26.26
CA ALA A 19 14.86 8.21 -27.27
C ALA A 19 15.25 9.65 -26.87
N ARG A 20 16.55 9.94 -26.84
CA ARG A 20 17.08 11.31 -26.77
C ARG A 20 16.60 12.09 -27.98
N GLY A 21 15.41 12.68 -27.87
CA GLY A 21 14.97 13.75 -28.73
C GLY A 21 15.59 15.04 -28.24
N SER A 22 15.98 15.90 -29.18
CA SER A 22 16.54 17.26 -29.02
C SER A 22 16.18 17.93 -27.69
N GLU A 23 17.17 18.52 -27.02
CA GLU A 23 17.02 19.37 -25.81
C GLU A 23 16.04 20.51 -26.10
N GLU A 24 14.75 20.28 -25.95
CA GLU A 24 13.80 21.35 -25.77
C GLU A 24 14.13 22.03 -24.43
N LYS A 25 14.48 23.31 -24.47
CA LYS A 25 14.74 24.13 -23.29
C LYS A 25 13.58 23.97 -22.32
N ASN A 26 13.89 23.52 -21.10
CA ASN A 26 12.95 23.50 -19.98
C ASN A 26 12.38 24.93 -19.86
N GLU A 27 11.07 25.11 -20.06
CA GLU A 27 10.46 26.45 -20.08
C GLU A 27 10.43 27.11 -18.70
N TYR A 28 10.64 26.33 -17.62
CA TYR A 28 10.71 26.83 -16.26
C TYR A 28 12.15 26.96 -15.78
N THR A 29 12.47 28.14 -15.25
CA THR A 29 13.79 28.45 -14.72
C THR A 29 13.90 28.04 -13.24
N GLU A 30 15.11 27.96 -12.72
CA GLU A 30 15.37 27.78 -11.30
C GLU A 30 14.63 28.81 -10.43
N LYS A 31 14.54 30.05 -10.90
CA LYS A 31 13.82 31.11 -10.23
C LYS A 31 12.32 30.82 -10.13
N ASP A 32 11.72 30.26 -11.20
CA ASP A 32 10.29 29.94 -11.22
C ASP A 32 9.96 28.86 -10.19
N TYR A 33 10.79 27.80 -10.07
CA TYR A 33 10.64 26.77 -9.04
C TYR A 33 10.79 27.35 -7.63
N TYR A 34 11.82 28.19 -7.41
CA TYR A 34 12.05 28.81 -6.11
C TYR A 34 10.85 29.67 -5.68
N GLU A 35 10.38 30.55 -6.56
CA GLU A 35 9.23 31.42 -6.29
C GLU A 35 7.95 30.60 -6.03
N ALA A 36 7.76 29.49 -6.74
CA ALA A 36 6.61 28.61 -6.53
C ALA A 36 6.62 27.89 -5.18
N LEU A 37 7.79 27.54 -4.67
CA LEU A 37 7.94 26.65 -3.51
C LEU A 37 8.32 27.37 -2.21
N LYS A 38 8.92 28.55 -2.25
CA LYS A 38 9.46 29.26 -1.06
C LYS A 38 8.46 29.39 0.09
N ASP A 39 7.18 29.65 -0.22
CA ASP A 39 6.09 29.82 0.74
C ASP A 39 5.25 28.53 0.93
N ASN A 40 5.54 27.50 0.15
CA ASN A 40 4.82 26.22 0.13
C ASN A 40 5.71 25.04 0.53
N THR A 41 6.82 25.30 1.21
CA THR A 41 7.80 24.32 1.71
C THR A 41 7.76 24.28 3.23
N PHE A 42 7.54 23.08 3.78
CA PHE A 42 7.43 22.87 5.22
C PHE A 42 8.42 21.78 5.64
N TYR A 43 9.13 22.02 6.74
CA TYR A 43 9.98 21.01 7.37
C TYR A 43 9.12 20.05 8.19
N ILE A 44 9.33 18.76 7.98
CA ILE A 44 8.68 17.71 8.79
C ILE A 44 9.58 17.44 10.00
N ASN A 45 9.11 17.80 11.18
CA ASN A 45 9.75 17.50 12.45
C ASN A 45 8.78 16.70 13.33
N PHE A 46 9.02 15.41 13.51
CA PHE A 46 8.17 14.52 14.30
C PHE A 46 8.13 14.83 15.80
N GLU A 47 9.09 15.62 16.32
CA GLU A 47 9.09 16.10 17.71
C GLU A 47 8.08 17.24 17.92
N ASP A 48 7.74 17.98 16.86
CA ASP A 48 6.76 19.04 16.89
C ASP A 48 5.36 18.48 16.60
N LYS A 49 4.55 18.29 17.64
CA LYS A 49 3.20 17.73 17.53
C LYS A 49 2.26 18.49 16.60
N LYS A 50 2.60 19.74 16.22
CA LYS A 50 1.78 20.61 15.35
C LYS A 50 2.34 20.76 13.94
N TYR A 51 3.34 19.97 13.56
CA TYR A 51 3.97 20.12 12.24
C TYR A 51 2.98 19.89 11.09
N LEU A 52 2.10 18.92 11.21
CA LEU A 52 1.08 18.64 10.18
C LEU A 52 -0.04 19.69 10.16
N ASP A 53 -0.38 20.31 11.29
CA ASP A 53 -1.33 21.44 11.32
C ASP A 53 -0.83 22.63 10.49
N ARG A 54 0.49 22.85 10.45
CA ARG A 54 1.10 23.92 9.63
C ARG A 54 1.16 23.58 8.15
N ILE A 55 1.24 22.30 7.82
CA ILE A 55 1.33 21.82 6.44
C ILE A 55 -0.05 21.80 5.81
N PHE A 56 -1.02 21.29 6.56
CA PHE A 56 -2.38 21.15 6.09
C PHE A 56 -3.29 22.14 6.81
N GLU A 57 -4.03 22.91 6.06
CA GLU A 57 -5.15 23.62 6.63
C GLU A 57 -6.15 22.59 7.17
N LYS A 58 -6.64 22.80 8.39
CA LYS A 58 -7.51 21.84 9.08
C LYS A 58 -8.75 21.46 8.26
N GLU A 59 -9.29 22.43 7.52
CA GLU A 59 -10.46 22.24 6.66
C GLU A 59 -10.18 21.30 5.49
N ASP A 60 -8.96 21.34 4.91
CA ASP A 60 -8.55 20.47 3.80
C ASP A 60 -8.62 19.00 4.21
N LEU A 61 -8.07 18.64 5.36
CA LEU A 61 -8.04 17.25 5.84
C LEU A 61 -9.43 16.73 6.24
N ASN A 62 -10.32 17.59 6.71
CA ASN A 62 -11.70 17.19 7.00
C ASN A 62 -12.48 16.78 5.74
N ASN A 63 -12.15 17.38 4.60
CA ASN A 63 -12.81 17.09 3.34
C ASN A 63 -12.35 15.78 2.69
N TYR A 64 -11.21 15.22 3.12
CA TYR A 64 -10.70 13.97 2.56
C TYR A 64 -11.18 12.75 3.35
N ASN A 65 -11.58 11.72 2.59
CA ASN A 65 -11.88 10.39 3.11
C ASN A 65 -10.72 9.42 2.87
N ILE A 66 -9.87 9.70 1.87
CA ILE A 66 -8.76 8.84 1.51
C ILE A 66 -7.51 9.70 1.35
N ILE A 67 -6.44 9.35 2.08
CA ILE A 67 -5.12 9.98 1.95
C ILE A 67 -4.11 8.88 1.65
N LEU A 68 -3.45 8.97 0.50
CA LEU A 68 -2.45 8.01 0.06
C LEU A 68 -1.09 8.68 -0.09
N ILE A 69 -0.04 8.04 0.42
CA ILE A 69 1.35 8.44 0.23
C ILE A 69 2.02 7.41 -0.69
N GLY A 70 2.63 7.87 -1.78
CA GLY A 70 3.37 7.03 -2.71
C GLY A 70 4.82 6.85 -2.29
N GLU A 71 5.30 5.61 -2.19
CA GLU A 71 6.64 5.27 -1.74
C GLU A 71 7.42 4.39 -2.73
N ASN A 72 8.73 4.31 -2.56
CA ASN A 72 9.55 3.17 -2.95
C ASN A 72 9.63 2.22 -1.76
N HIS A 73 9.27 0.94 -1.96
CA HIS A 73 9.23 -0.04 -0.89
C HIS A 73 10.58 -0.25 -0.18
N ALA A 74 10.51 -0.73 1.06
CA ALA A 74 11.66 -1.17 1.85
C ALA A 74 12.72 -0.07 2.13
N VAL A 75 12.28 1.18 2.24
CA VAL A 75 13.06 2.32 2.75
C VAL A 75 12.65 2.56 4.21
N SER A 76 13.64 2.66 5.10
CA SER A 76 13.37 2.66 6.55
C SER A 76 12.46 3.82 7.01
N VAL A 77 12.63 5.02 6.45
CA VAL A 77 11.83 6.20 6.82
C VAL A 77 10.33 6.04 6.52
N ASN A 78 9.95 5.20 5.55
CA ASN A 78 8.55 5.01 5.18
C ASN A 78 7.70 4.53 6.37
N TYR A 79 8.26 3.69 7.23
CA TYR A 79 7.55 3.19 8.43
C TYR A 79 7.41 4.24 9.52
N ILE A 80 8.35 5.22 9.57
CA ILE A 80 8.24 6.38 10.45
C ILE A 80 7.13 7.30 9.91
N LEU A 81 7.18 7.66 8.62
CA LEU A 81 6.12 8.44 7.97
C LEU A 81 4.75 7.79 8.15
N LYS A 82 4.66 6.47 7.90
CA LYS A 82 3.43 5.70 8.03
C LYS A 82 2.82 5.82 9.42
N PHE A 83 3.62 5.64 10.46
CA PHE A 83 3.12 5.68 11.83
C PHE A 83 2.74 7.09 12.26
N GLU A 84 3.59 8.08 12.00
CA GLU A 84 3.37 9.45 12.48
C GLU A 84 2.19 10.13 11.74
N PHE A 85 2.05 9.93 10.42
CA PHE A 85 0.88 10.41 9.68
C PHE A 85 -0.40 9.70 10.12
N LEU A 86 -0.38 8.37 10.23
CA LEU A 86 -1.54 7.59 10.69
C LEU A 86 -2.00 8.05 12.07
N LYS A 87 -1.08 8.15 13.02
CA LYS A 87 -1.37 8.60 14.37
C LYS A 87 -2.01 9.99 14.38
N TYR A 88 -1.41 10.96 13.67
CA TYR A 88 -1.94 12.32 13.58
C TYR A 88 -3.34 12.36 12.98
N LEU A 89 -3.55 11.66 11.87
CA LEU A 89 -4.83 11.59 11.18
C LEU A 89 -5.90 10.89 12.02
N HIS A 90 -5.52 9.85 12.75
CA HIS A 90 -6.39 9.14 13.67
C HIS A 90 -6.83 10.04 14.85
N GLU A 91 -5.87 10.68 15.52
CA GLU A 91 -6.13 11.50 16.71
C GLU A 91 -6.96 12.78 16.40
N ASN A 92 -6.84 13.33 15.17
CA ASN A 92 -7.43 14.62 14.84
C ASN A 92 -8.58 14.57 13.83
N TYR A 93 -8.66 13.52 12.98
CA TYR A 93 -9.56 13.50 11.82
C TYR A 93 -10.33 12.19 11.65
N ASN A 94 -10.26 11.27 12.62
CA ASN A 94 -10.96 9.98 12.65
C ASN A 94 -10.59 9.02 11.49
N PHE A 95 -9.33 8.99 11.08
CA PHE A 95 -8.83 7.99 10.14
C PHE A 95 -8.55 6.68 10.90
N ASN A 96 -9.57 5.83 11.02
CA ASN A 96 -9.51 4.60 11.80
C ASN A 96 -9.11 3.37 10.97
N HIS A 97 -8.85 3.55 9.68
CA HIS A 97 -8.50 2.46 8.78
C HIS A 97 -7.18 2.74 8.08
N LEU A 98 -6.22 1.82 8.25
CA LEU A 98 -4.99 1.79 7.46
C LEU A 98 -5.23 0.93 6.23
N LEU A 99 -5.32 1.56 5.05
CA LEU A 99 -5.47 0.91 3.76
C LEU A 99 -4.08 0.54 3.22
N GLU A 100 -3.80 -0.74 3.10
CA GLU A 100 -2.49 -1.25 2.74
C GLU A 100 -2.47 -2.01 1.41
N GLU A 101 -1.35 -1.94 0.70
CA GLU A 101 -1.04 -2.70 -0.51
C GLU A 101 -0.62 -4.13 -0.14
N ILE A 102 -1.51 -4.82 0.58
CA ILE A 102 -1.34 -6.22 0.97
C ILE A 102 -2.62 -6.99 0.68
N PRO A 103 -2.57 -8.34 0.56
CA PRO A 103 -3.73 -9.18 0.39
C PRO A 103 -4.78 -9.02 1.51
N ILE A 104 -6.03 -9.25 1.16
CA ILE A 104 -7.17 -9.23 2.10
C ILE A 104 -6.94 -10.19 3.26
N SER A 105 -6.49 -11.40 2.95
CA SER A 105 -6.17 -12.43 3.94
C SER A 105 -5.06 -12.03 4.90
N GLN A 106 -4.02 -11.37 4.39
CA GLN A 106 -2.92 -10.89 5.22
C GLN A 106 -3.40 -9.78 6.16
N ALA A 107 -4.22 -8.85 5.67
CA ALA A 107 -4.83 -7.81 6.51
C ALA A 107 -5.71 -8.41 7.62
N PHE A 108 -6.51 -9.44 7.29
CA PHE A 108 -7.31 -10.16 8.29
C PHE A 108 -6.42 -10.79 9.39
N LEU A 109 -5.34 -11.48 9.01
CA LEU A 109 -4.40 -12.08 9.98
C LEU A 109 -3.72 -11.00 10.83
N ILE A 110 -3.34 -9.85 10.23
CA ILE A 110 -2.75 -8.75 11.00
C ILE A 110 -3.77 -8.18 12.00
N ASN A 111 -5.05 -8.05 11.62
CA ASN A 111 -6.09 -7.61 12.57
C ASN A 111 -6.25 -8.61 13.73
N LEU A 112 -6.19 -9.91 13.48
CA LEU A 112 -6.16 -10.92 14.58
C LEU A 112 -4.93 -10.73 15.49
N TYR A 113 -3.78 -10.33 14.93
CA TYR A 113 -2.63 -9.98 15.73
C TYR A 113 -2.87 -8.69 16.54
N LEU A 114 -3.44 -7.65 15.93
CA LEU A 114 -3.74 -6.37 16.60
C LEU A 114 -4.76 -6.52 17.74
N ASP A 115 -5.63 -7.52 17.67
CA ASP A 115 -6.59 -7.84 18.74
C ASP A 115 -5.94 -8.66 19.86
N SER A 116 -5.14 -9.67 19.53
CA SER A 116 -4.63 -10.68 20.47
C SER A 116 -3.21 -10.45 20.98
N GLY A 117 -2.36 -9.74 20.21
CA GLY A 117 -0.92 -9.65 20.45
C GLY A 117 -0.16 -10.96 20.19
N ASN A 118 -0.78 -11.96 19.57
CA ASN A 118 -0.17 -13.26 19.34
C ASN A 118 0.91 -13.22 18.26
N GLU A 119 2.18 -13.18 18.66
CA GLU A 119 3.36 -13.14 17.77
C GLU A 119 3.45 -14.30 16.79
N ASN A 120 2.82 -15.45 17.07
CA ASN A 120 2.80 -16.58 16.14
C ASN A 120 2.13 -16.21 14.81
N ILE A 121 1.14 -15.31 14.83
CA ILE A 121 0.49 -14.82 13.62
C ILE A 121 1.50 -14.04 12.76
N LEU A 122 2.25 -13.11 13.36
CA LEU A 122 3.30 -12.37 12.64
C LEU A 122 4.39 -13.31 12.14
N ASN A 123 4.77 -14.34 12.92
CA ASN A 123 5.79 -15.31 12.50
C ASN A 123 5.32 -16.14 11.29
N GLN A 124 4.04 -16.47 11.23
CA GLN A 124 3.46 -17.12 10.06
C GLN A 124 3.50 -16.22 8.83
N ILE A 125 3.11 -14.95 8.98
CA ILE A 125 3.18 -13.96 7.90
C ILE A 125 4.62 -13.81 7.41
N LYS A 126 5.60 -13.62 8.31
CA LYS A 126 7.03 -13.53 7.98
C LYS A 126 7.52 -14.69 7.12
N LYS A 127 7.15 -15.92 7.52
CA LYS A 127 7.56 -17.13 6.83
C LYS A 127 7.09 -17.16 5.37
N HIS A 128 5.87 -16.70 5.12
CA HIS A 128 5.25 -16.77 3.79
C HIS A 128 5.43 -15.51 2.94
N THR A 129 5.90 -14.40 3.53
CA THR A 129 6.26 -13.17 2.80
C THR A 129 7.77 -13.01 2.60
N TYR A 130 8.58 -14.01 2.99
CA TYR A 130 10.03 -13.98 2.78
C TYR A 130 10.38 -13.77 1.31
N LYS A 131 11.39 -12.94 1.05
CA LYS A 131 11.78 -12.45 -0.28
C LYS A 131 10.76 -11.52 -0.96
N THR A 132 9.89 -10.88 -0.19
CA THR A 132 9.09 -9.74 -0.64
C THR A 132 9.58 -8.45 0.03
N TYR A 133 9.22 -7.29 -0.53
CA TYR A 133 9.53 -5.98 0.07
C TYR A 133 8.88 -5.77 1.44
N PHE A 134 7.85 -6.54 1.76
CA PHE A 134 7.12 -6.47 3.04
C PHE A 134 7.70 -7.38 4.13
N CYS A 135 8.78 -8.13 3.86
CA CYS A 135 9.43 -8.97 4.87
C CYS A 135 10.70 -8.33 5.42
N THR A 136 10.56 -7.16 6.04
CA THR A 136 11.65 -6.40 6.66
C THR A 136 11.39 -6.21 8.16
N GLN A 137 12.44 -5.91 8.94
CA GLN A 137 12.32 -5.72 10.39
C GLN A 137 11.36 -4.57 10.69
N GLU A 138 11.49 -3.42 10.01
CA GLU A 138 10.68 -2.23 10.21
C GLU A 138 9.20 -2.47 9.91
N HIS A 139 8.90 -3.34 8.93
CA HIS A 139 7.51 -3.70 8.60
C HIS A 139 6.80 -4.38 9.78
N PHE A 140 7.44 -5.36 10.41
CA PHE A 140 6.84 -6.05 11.55
C PHE A 140 6.91 -5.23 12.85
N ASP A 141 7.96 -4.41 13.02
CA ASP A 141 8.05 -3.49 14.15
C ASP A 141 6.96 -2.41 14.10
N PHE A 142 6.55 -2.00 12.89
CA PHE A 142 5.40 -1.12 12.69
C PHE A 142 4.11 -1.75 13.26
N TYR A 143 3.79 -3.02 12.95
CA TYR A 143 2.59 -3.67 13.50
C TYR A 143 2.68 -3.85 15.01
N ARG A 144 3.85 -4.12 15.58
CA ARG A 144 4.04 -4.16 17.04
C ARG A 144 3.81 -2.79 17.68
N LYS A 145 4.30 -1.72 17.04
CA LYS A 145 4.06 -0.34 17.46
C LYS A 145 2.58 0.01 17.39
N LEU A 146 1.90 -0.39 16.32
CA LEU A 146 0.47 -0.19 16.13
C LEU A 146 -0.37 -0.97 17.14
N TYR A 147 -0.01 -2.23 17.43
CA TYR A 147 -0.65 -3.01 18.50
C TYR A 147 -0.60 -2.26 19.84
N LYS A 148 0.60 -1.82 20.24
CA LYS A 148 0.78 -1.05 21.49
C LYS A 148 -0.03 0.26 21.49
N TYR A 149 -0.11 0.93 20.37
CA TYR A 149 -0.92 2.13 20.22
C TYR A 149 -2.42 1.82 20.40
N ASN A 150 -2.93 0.77 19.74
CA ASN A 150 -4.31 0.34 19.82
C ASN A 150 -4.72 -0.09 21.25
N GLN A 151 -3.82 -0.68 22.03
CA GLN A 151 -4.13 -1.05 23.44
C GLN A 151 -4.47 0.16 24.31
N ASN A 152 -4.06 1.37 23.93
CA ASN A 152 -4.40 2.61 24.64
C ASN A 152 -5.65 3.32 24.06
N GLN A 153 -6.31 2.71 23.08
CA GLN A 153 -7.53 3.24 22.46
C GLN A 153 -8.77 2.47 22.93
N GLN A 154 -9.91 3.16 22.97
CA GLN A 154 -11.21 2.51 23.12
C GLN A 154 -11.43 1.56 21.93
N GLN A 155 -12.10 0.45 22.13
CA GLN A 155 -12.22 -0.63 21.14
C GLN A 155 -12.76 -0.12 19.79
N GLU A 156 -13.78 0.74 19.81
CA GLU A 156 -14.42 1.32 18.62
C GLU A 156 -13.56 2.35 17.89
N LYS A 157 -12.48 2.80 18.53
CA LYS A 157 -11.50 3.75 17.96
C LYS A 157 -10.21 3.09 17.53
N ARG A 158 -10.06 1.78 17.75
CA ARG A 158 -8.83 1.08 17.32
C ARG A 158 -8.67 1.12 15.82
N ILE A 159 -7.42 1.34 15.39
CA ILE A 159 -7.06 1.32 13.97
C ILE A 159 -7.11 -0.12 13.49
N SER A 160 -7.83 -0.36 12.40
CA SER A 160 -7.86 -1.63 11.68
C SER A 160 -7.11 -1.54 10.37
N ILE A 161 -6.62 -2.70 9.89
CA ILE A 161 -5.98 -2.83 8.58
C ILE A 161 -7.02 -3.25 7.55
N VAL A 162 -7.00 -2.60 6.40
CA VAL A 162 -7.78 -2.96 5.21
C VAL A 162 -6.79 -3.30 4.10
N GLY A 163 -6.71 -4.56 3.70
CA GLY A 163 -5.92 -5.01 2.56
C GLY A 163 -6.78 -5.01 1.31
N ALA A 164 -6.24 -4.52 0.22
CA ALA A 164 -6.98 -4.47 -1.05
C ALA A 164 -6.28 -5.24 -2.18
N ASP A 165 -5.06 -5.72 -1.97
CA ASP A 165 -4.31 -6.41 -3.01
C ASP A 165 -4.81 -7.84 -3.25
N VAL A 166 -4.35 -8.42 -4.33
CA VAL A 166 -4.63 -9.80 -4.72
C VAL A 166 -3.89 -10.80 -3.84
N GLU A 167 -4.36 -12.05 -3.80
CA GLU A 167 -3.80 -13.10 -2.92
C GLU A 167 -2.48 -13.66 -3.47
N HIS A 168 -1.38 -12.90 -3.33
CA HIS A 168 -0.04 -13.30 -3.77
C HIS A 168 0.53 -14.49 -2.99
N GLN A 169 0.09 -14.70 -1.75
CA GLN A 169 0.53 -15.76 -0.85
C GLN A 169 -0.64 -16.68 -0.49
N PRO A 170 -1.05 -17.60 -1.38
CA PRO A 170 -2.24 -18.42 -1.17
C PRO A 170 -2.25 -19.22 0.14
N ILE A 171 -1.09 -19.58 0.71
CA ILE A 171 -1.02 -20.27 2.00
C ILE A 171 -1.54 -19.36 3.13
N LEU A 172 -1.23 -18.05 3.10
CA LEU A 172 -1.79 -17.08 4.06
C LEU A 172 -3.29 -16.92 3.85
N ALA A 173 -3.75 -16.94 2.60
CA ALA A 173 -5.18 -16.89 2.28
C ALA A 173 -5.91 -18.10 2.89
N TYR A 174 -5.39 -19.30 2.71
CA TYR A 174 -5.97 -20.51 3.33
C TYR A 174 -5.88 -20.49 4.85
N ALA A 175 -4.81 -19.93 5.43
CA ALA A 175 -4.70 -19.76 6.88
C ALA A 175 -5.77 -18.79 7.42
N ALA A 176 -6.05 -17.71 6.70
CA ALA A 176 -7.14 -16.80 7.03
C ALA A 176 -8.51 -17.49 6.94
N MET A 177 -8.78 -18.18 5.84
CA MET A 177 -10.02 -18.96 5.65
C MET A 177 -10.20 -19.99 6.77
N TYR A 178 -9.14 -20.74 7.12
CA TYR A 178 -9.17 -21.69 8.23
C TYR A 178 -9.49 -20.99 9.56
N SER A 179 -8.90 -19.83 9.82
CA SER A 179 -9.13 -19.06 11.06
C SER A 179 -10.57 -18.56 11.18
N ILE A 180 -11.24 -18.27 10.05
CA ILE A 180 -12.66 -17.86 10.02
C ILE A 180 -13.56 -19.03 10.42
N ILE A 181 -13.25 -20.27 9.98
CA ILE A 181 -14.17 -21.41 10.14
C ILE A 181 -13.84 -22.30 11.33
N ARG A 182 -12.61 -22.32 11.86
CA ARG A 182 -12.14 -23.31 12.85
C ARG A 182 -12.93 -23.33 14.16
N GLU A 183 -13.43 -22.17 14.61
CA GLU A 183 -14.09 -21.98 15.91
C GLU A 183 -15.62 -22.16 15.82
N LYS A 184 -16.13 -22.45 14.62
CA LYS A 184 -17.57 -22.66 14.43
C LYS A 184 -17.91 -24.14 14.70
N GLU A 185 -18.78 -24.41 15.68
CA GLU A 185 -19.02 -25.76 16.21
C GLU A 185 -19.96 -26.61 15.33
N ASP A 186 -20.95 -26.01 14.66
CA ASP A 186 -22.02 -26.72 13.92
C ASP A 186 -21.81 -26.78 12.40
N LEU A 187 -20.61 -27.18 11.96
CA LEU A 187 -20.24 -27.11 10.56
C LEU A 187 -20.21 -28.45 9.82
N ASN A 188 -21.20 -29.33 10.00
CA ASN A 188 -21.22 -30.62 9.25
C ASN A 188 -21.13 -30.39 7.73
N SER A 189 -21.75 -29.30 7.20
CA SER A 189 -21.70 -28.96 5.78
C SER A 189 -20.38 -28.32 5.33
N LEU A 190 -19.61 -27.71 6.24
CA LEU A 190 -18.27 -27.14 5.96
C LEU A 190 -17.13 -28.01 6.50
N SER A 191 -17.44 -29.21 7.04
CA SER A 191 -16.45 -30.12 7.60
C SER A 191 -15.35 -30.48 6.60
N ASP A 192 -15.72 -30.70 5.33
CA ASP A 192 -14.78 -31.06 4.27
C ASP A 192 -13.81 -29.91 3.96
N ILE A 193 -14.31 -28.67 3.96
CA ILE A 193 -13.45 -27.45 3.81
C ILE A 193 -12.53 -27.33 5.02
N LYS A 194 -13.05 -27.47 6.24
CA LYS A 194 -12.28 -27.37 7.47
C LYS A 194 -11.15 -28.40 7.49
N ILE A 195 -11.44 -29.68 7.16
CA ILE A 195 -10.45 -30.74 7.08
C ILE A 195 -9.40 -30.45 5.99
N LEU A 196 -9.84 -29.97 4.82
CA LEU A 196 -8.95 -29.64 3.71
C LEU A 196 -7.98 -28.51 4.11
N LEU A 197 -8.49 -27.41 4.68
CA LEU A 197 -7.68 -26.28 5.11
C LEU A 197 -6.78 -26.62 6.31
N GLU A 198 -7.24 -27.46 7.23
CA GLU A 198 -6.45 -27.95 8.35
C GLU A 198 -5.22 -28.74 7.88
N LYS A 199 -5.41 -29.69 6.95
CA LYS A 199 -4.30 -30.46 6.36
C LYS A 199 -3.27 -29.54 5.70
N LEU A 200 -3.73 -28.54 4.95
CA LEU A 200 -2.87 -27.60 4.26
C LEU A 200 -2.10 -26.72 5.24
N VAL A 201 -2.80 -26.09 6.19
CA VAL A 201 -2.24 -25.05 7.06
C VAL A 201 -1.40 -25.65 8.19
N LEU A 202 -1.87 -26.71 8.84
CA LEU A 202 -1.21 -27.29 10.01
C LEU A 202 -0.22 -28.40 9.65
N LYS A 203 -0.51 -29.21 8.65
CA LYS A 203 0.34 -30.35 8.27
C LYS A 203 1.28 -30.03 7.11
N GLY A 204 1.07 -28.89 6.42
CA GLY A 204 1.88 -28.51 5.26
C GLY A 204 1.70 -29.42 4.05
N GLU A 205 0.61 -30.17 4.03
CA GLU A 205 0.25 -31.07 2.92
C GLU A 205 -0.27 -30.25 1.74
N MET A 206 0.64 -29.71 0.94
CA MET A 206 0.25 -28.97 -0.28
C MET A 206 -0.06 -29.94 -1.41
N ASP A 207 -1.29 -29.90 -1.91
CA ASP A 207 -1.62 -30.43 -3.22
C ASP A 207 -0.80 -29.68 -4.29
N LYS A 208 -0.43 -30.36 -5.38
CA LYS A 208 0.42 -29.80 -6.44
C LYS A 208 -0.18 -28.60 -7.14
N ASP A 209 -1.49 -28.44 -7.06
CA ASP A 209 -2.23 -27.30 -7.63
C ASP A 209 -2.97 -26.52 -6.52
N ILE A 210 -2.38 -25.40 -6.11
CA ILE A 210 -2.91 -24.54 -5.07
C ILE A 210 -4.30 -23.97 -5.43
N TYR A 211 -4.60 -23.78 -6.71
CA TYR A 211 -5.90 -23.29 -7.18
C TYR A 211 -6.99 -24.37 -7.15
N SER A 212 -6.63 -25.65 -7.16
CA SER A 212 -7.60 -26.74 -7.06
C SER A 212 -8.31 -26.74 -5.71
N ILE A 213 -7.63 -26.28 -4.66
CA ILE A 213 -8.18 -26.12 -3.32
C ILE A 213 -9.25 -25.03 -3.33
N ALA A 214 -8.95 -23.86 -3.90
CA ALA A 214 -9.92 -22.78 -4.01
C ALA A 214 -11.15 -23.19 -4.84
N GLN A 215 -10.97 -23.96 -5.91
CA GLN A 215 -12.08 -24.51 -6.70
C GLN A 215 -12.95 -25.49 -5.92
N LYS A 216 -12.36 -26.29 -5.02
CA LYS A 216 -13.12 -27.16 -4.12
C LYS A 216 -13.88 -26.36 -3.09
N CYS A 217 -13.23 -25.35 -2.48
CA CYS A 217 -13.87 -24.43 -1.55
C CYS A 217 -15.04 -23.68 -2.23
N ASP A 218 -14.84 -23.20 -3.44
CA ASP A 218 -15.89 -22.52 -4.22
C ASP A 218 -17.14 -23.36 -4.38
N LYS A 219 -17.01 -24.65 -4.75
CA LYS A 219 -18.13 -25.58 -4.88
C LYS A 219 -18.88 -25.84 -3.57
N LEU A 220 -18.18 -25.77 -2.43
CA LEU A 220 -18.74 -26.07 -1.11
C LEU A 220 -19.31 -24.81 -0.43
N ILE A 221 -18.84 -23.61 -0.84
CA ILE A 221 -19.30 -22.30 -0.33
C ILE A 221 -20.50 -21.77 -1.14
N PHE A 222 -20.94 -22.48 -2.18
CA PHE A 222 -21.88 -21.97 -3.19
C PHE A 222 -23.31 -21.68 -2.69
N ASP A 223 -23.70 -22.21 -1.53
CA ASP A 223 -25.00 -21.91 -0.93
C ASP A 223 -24.87 -20.69 0.00
N GLU A 224 -25.20 -19.50 -0.54
CA GLU A 224 -25.10 -18.24 0.21
C GLU A 224 -26.00 -18.24 1.45
N GLU A 225 -27.22 -18.75 1.36
CA GLU A 225 -28.18 -18.75 2.46
C GLU A 225 -27.67 -19.65 3.61
N MET A 226 -27.19 -20.83 3.28
CA MET A 226 -26.59 -21.75 4.24
C MET A 226 -25.28 -21.16 4.80
N GLY A 227 -24.39 -20.60 3.96
CA GLY A 227 -23.13 -20.03 4.39
C GLY A 227 -23.30 -18.83 5.33
N GLU A 228 -24.21 -17.91 5.01
CA GLU A 228 -24.54 -16.78 5.89
C GLU A 228 -25.18 -17.24 7.21
N SER A 229 -26.00 -18.28 7.18
CA SER A 229 -26.63 -18.85 8.38
C SER A 229 -25.58 -19.46 9.34
N LEU A 230 -24.58 -20.16 8.79
CA LEU A 230 -23.56 -20.87 9.58
C LEU A 230 -22.45 -19.94 10.10
N LEU A 231 -21.99 -19.03 9.28
CA LEU A 231 -20.82 -18.19 9.59
C LEU A 231 -21.20 -16.78 10.07
N GLY A 232 -22.41 -16.35 9.75
CA GLY A 232 -22.80 -14.97 9.78
C GLY A 232 -22.36 -14.22 8.51
N LYS A 233 -23.14 -13.25 8.09
CA LYS A 233 -22.96 -12.54 6.82
C LYS A 233 -21.55 -12.00 6.61
N LYS A 234 -20.96 -11.37 7.62
CA LYS A 234 -19.63 -10.74 7.53
C LYS A 234 -18.53 -11.78 7.27
N ASP A 235 -18.50 -12.85 8.07
CA ASP A 235 -17.47 -13.89 7.98
C ASP A 235 -17.62 -14.68 6.67
N PHE A 236 -18.85 -14.95 6.25
CA PHE A 236 -19.12 -15.62 4.98
C PHE A 236 -18.67 -14.77 3.78
N GLN A 237 -19.03 -13.49 3.74
CA GLN A 237 -18.59 -12.58 2.67
C GLN A 237 -17.06 -12.46 2.60
N LEU A 238 -16.40 -12.38 3.76
CA LEU A 238 -14.93 -12.34 3.81
C LEU A 238 -14.30 -13.64 3.30
N LEU A 239 -14.82 -14.80 3.74
CA LEU A 239 -14.37 -16.11 3.28
C LEU A 239 -14.50 -16.24 1.75
N LYS A 240 -15.67 -15.87 1.22
CA LYS A 240 -15.95 -15.89 -0.21
C LYS A 240 -15.01 -14.95 -0.98
N LEU A 241 -14.84 -13.73 -0.50
CA LEU A 241 -13.97 -12.73 -1.14
C LEU A 241 -12.51 -13.19 -1.20
N ILE A 242 -11.98 -13.79 -0.12
CA ILE A 242 -10.63 -14.36 -0.12
C ILE A 242 -10.52 -15.49 -1.16
N ASN A 243 -11.49 -16.40 -1.20
CA ASN A 243 -11.48 -17.52 -2.13
C ASN A 243 -11.56 -17.05 -3.60
N ASP A 244 -12.47 -16.13 -3.90
CA ASP A 244 -12.62 -15.54 -5.24
C ASP A 244 -11.32 -14.83 -5.67
N ASN A 245 -10.65 -14.15 -4.73
CA ASN A 245 -9.41 -13.45 -5.00
C ASN A 245 -8.25 -14.43 -5.29
N ILE A 246 -8.20 -15.61 -4.64
CA ILE A 246 -7.26 -16.68 -5.00
C ILE A 246 -7.52 -17.16 -6.44
N LEU A 247 -8.78 -17.41 -6.80
CA LEU A 247 -9.15 -17.86 -8.15
C LEU A 247 -8.81 -16.83 -9.22
N ASN A 248 -9.05 -15.56 -8.93
CA ASN A 248 -8.72 -14.44 -9.80
C ASN A 248 -7.20 -14.30 -10.01
N CYS A 249 -6.37 -14.61 -9.02
CA CYS A 249 -4.92 -14.63 -9.15
C CYS A 249 -4.43 -15.59 -10.23
N LYS A 250 -5.10 -16.74 -10.44
CA LYS A 250 -4.76 -17.66 -11.52
C LYS A 250 -4.83 -16.99 -12.89
N THR A 251 -5.90 -16.21 -13.11
CA THR A 251 -6.10 -15.45 -14.35
C THR A 251 -5.11 -14.30 -14.47
N LEU A 252 -4.86 -13.58 -13.36
CA LEU A 252 -3.93 -12.46 -13.32
C LEU A 252 -2.50 -12.90 -13.67
N TYR A 253 -1.99 -13.95 -13.04
CA TYR A 253 -0.64 -14.49 -13.32
C TYR A 253 -0.50 -15.16 -14.67
N GLY A 254 -1.60 -15.56 -15.31
CA GLY A 254 -1.64 -16.02 -16.70
C GLY A 254 -1.70 -14.89 -17.73
N SER A 255 -1.79 -13.63 -17.30
CA SER A 255 -1.89 -12.49 -18.21
C SER A 255 -0.53 -12.08 -18.78
N PRO A 256 -0.51 -11.51 -20.00
CA PRO A 256 0.68 -10.85 -20.52
C PRO A 256 1.18 -9.76 -19.57
N GLN A 257 2.49 -9.56 -19.53
CA GLN A 257 3.14 -8.65 -18.60
C GLN A 257 2.66 -7.19 -18.67
N ASN A 258 2.37 -6.70 -19.85
CA ASN A 258 1.83 -5.35 -20.07
C ASN A 258 0.41 -5.18 -19.55
N GLU A 259 -0.35 -6.28 -19.34
CA GLU A 259 -1.72 -6.28 -18.82
C GLU A 259 -1.77 -6.54 -17.30
N PHE A 260 -0.69 -7.12 -16.74
CA PHE A 260 -0.66 -7.54 -15.33
C PHE A 260 -1.00 -6.37 -14.39
N ASN A 261 -0.22 -5.27 -14.46
CA ASN A 261 -0.43 -4.13 -13.56
C ASN A 261 -1.82 -3.50 -13.74
N LYS A 262 -2.28 -3.35 -14.97
CA LYS A 262 -3.62 -2.80 -15.26
C LYS A 262 -4.73 -3.64 -14.63
N LYS A 263 -4.64 -4.96 -14.75
CA LYS A 263 -5.61 -5.89 -14.15
C LYS A 263 -5.50 -5.90 -12.63
N ARG A 264 -4.27 -5.89 -12.08
CA ARG A 264 -4.03 -5.86 -10.63
C ARG A 264 -4.64 -4.61 -9.99
N ASP A 265 -4.37 -3.41 -10.55
CA ASP A 265 -4.93 -2.15 -10.03
C ASP A 265 -6.46 -2.14 -10.05
N LYS A 266 -7.06 -2.69 -11.11
CA LYS A 266 -8.51 -2.84 -11.18
C LYS A 266 -9.04 -3.80 -10.11
N MET A 267 -8.38 -4.94 -9.91
CA MET A 267 -8.76 -5.91 -8.88
C MET A 267 -8.60 -5.33 -7.47
N MET A 268 -7.51 -4.58 -7.22
CA MET A 268 -7.33 -3.87 -5.95
C MET A 268 -8.47 -2.89 -5.69
N TYR A 269 -8.89 -2.14 -6.70
CA TYR A 269 -10.03 -1.24 -6.58
C TYR A 269 -11.34 -1.99 -6.31
N ASP A 270 -11.58 -3.11 -7.01
CA ASP A 270 -12.79 -3.91 -6.82
C ASP A 270 -12.83 -4.51 -5.40
N ASN A 271 -11.70 -5.03 -4.92
CA ASN A 271 -11.55 -5.52 -3.55
C ASN A 271 -11.84 -4.40 -2.53
N PHE A 272 -11.25 -3.23 -2.72
CA PHE A 272 -11.50 -2.08 -1.87
C PHE A 272 -12.99 -1.72 -1.84
N ARG A 273 -13.66 -1.68 -2.98
CA ARG A 273 -15.09 -1.34 -3.05
C ARG A 273 -16.02 -2.34 -2.34
N ILE A 274 -15.65 -3.61 -2.28
CA ILE A 274 -16.41 -4.61 -1.54
C ILE A 274 -16.24 -4.42 -0.02
N LEU A 275 -15.03 -4.05 0.40
CA LEU A 275 -14.69 -3.88 1.83
C LEU A 275 -15.05 -2.48 2.36
N ASP A 276 -15.28 -1.53 1.46
CA ASP A 276 -15.47 -0.14 1.79
C ASP A 276 -16.86 0.14 2.38
N ASN A 277 -16.85 1.10 3.28
CA ASN A 277 -18.04 1.81 3.74
C ASN A 277 -17.81 3.29 3.47
N ASP A 278 -18.60 3.89 2.58
CA ASP A 278 -18.48 5.29 2.13
C ASP A 278 -18.37 6.34 3.27
N LYS A 279 -18.61 5.94 4.52
CA LYS A 279 -18.45 6.79 5.72
C LYS A 279 -17.08 6.70 6.36
N ASN A 280 -16.28 5.71 6.00
CA ASN A 280 -14.97 5.47 6.59
C ASN A 280 -13.93 6.44 6.02
N LYS A 281 -12.88 6.66 6.82
CA LYS A 281 -11.69 7.40 6.40
C LYS A 281 -10.48 6.48 6.40
N TYR A 282 -9.71 6.52 5.31
CA TYR A 282 -8.60 5.63 5.02
C TYR A 282 -7.31 6.41 4.84
N PHE A 283 -6.26 5.97 5.49
CA PHE A 283 -4.90 6.41 5.22
C PHE A 283 -4.09 5.23 4.70
N GLY A 284 -3.15 5.43 3.77
CA GLY A 284 -2.27 4.36 3.28
C GLY A 284 -0.94 4.86 2.74
N ILE A 285 0.09 4.00 2.82
CA ILE A 285 1.35 4.18 2.09
C ILE A 285 1.50 3.01 1.14
N TRP A 286 1.63 3.32 -0.15
CA TRP A 286 1.58 2.38 -1.27
C TRP A 286 2.72 2.63 -2.25
N GLY A 287 3.03 1.67 -3.09
CA GLY A 287 3.96 1.90 -4.19
C GLY A 287 3.56 3.10 -5.04
N ASN A 288 4.55 3.90 -5.40
CA ASN A 288 4.39 5.21 -6.06
C ASN A 288 3.34 5.26 -7.16
N PHE A 289 3.33 4.25 -8.04
CA PHE A 289 2.44 4.23 -9.19
C PHE A 289 0.96 4.14 -8.78
N HIS A 290 0.64 3.35 -7.76
CA HIS A 290 -0.74 3.07 -7.35
C HIS A 290 -1.48 4.28 -6.78
N VAL A 291 -0.76 5.33 -6.32
CA VAL A 291 -1.36 6.52 -5.71
C VAL A 291 -1.64 7.66 -6.69
N TRP A 292 -1.32 7.52 -7.97
CA TRP A 292 -1.62 8.54 -8.96
C TRP A 292 -3.11 8.58 -9.27
N GLN A 293 -3.69 9.78 -9.21
CA GLN A 293 -5.13 9.99 -9.35
C GLN A 293 -5.60 10.06 -10.81
N PHE A 294 -4.69 9.97 -11.78
CA PHE A 294 -5.03 10.04 -13.19
C PHE A 294 -4.23 9.03 -14.02
N GLN A 295 -4.75 8.75 -15.21
CA GLN A 295 -4.12 7.84 -16.18
C GLN A 295 -2.78 8.38 -16.66
N VAL A 296 -1.78 7.50 -16.73
CA VAL A 296 -0.48 7.80 -17.35
C VAL A 296 -0.12 6.70 -18.33
N ASN A 297 0.16 7.07 -19.58
CA ASN A 297 0.54 6.15 -20.66
C ASN A 297 -0.45 4.97 -20.86
N GLY A 298 -1.75 5.23 -20.71
CA GLY A 298 -2.79 4.21 -20.87
C GLY A 298 -2.97 3.27 -19.67
N LEU A 299 -2.21 3.45 -18.61
CA LEU A 299 -2.35 2.71 -17.36
C LEU A 299 -3.21 3.51 -16.38
N LEU A 300 -4.14 2.83 -15.72
CA LEU A 300 -5.02 3.37 -14.70
C LEU A 300 -4.57 2.85 -13.33
N PRO A 301 -3.90 3.67 -12.50
CA PRO A 301 -3.53 3.29 -11.14
C PRO A 301 -4.74 3.12 -10.22
N PHE A 302 -4.56 2.42 -9.10
CA PHE A 302 -5.58 2.21 -8.08
C PHE A 302 -6.29 3.51 -7.65
N ALA A 303 -5.53 4.56 -7.33
CA ALA A 303 -6.10 5.85 -6.92
C ALA A 303 -6.90 6.54 -8.04
N SER A 304 -6.61 6.26 -9.32
CA SER A 304 -7.37 6.81 -10.44
C SER A 304 -8.78 6.22 -10.53
N TYR A 305 -8.94 4.93 -10.22
CA TYR A 305 -10.26 4.31 -10.10
C TYR A 305 -11.06 4.90 -8.93
N ILE A 306 -10.41 5.16 -7.80
CA ILE A 306 -11.03 5.85 -6.65
C ILE A 306 -11.47 7.26 -7.05
N LYS A 307 -10.59 8.03 -7.69
CA LYS A 307 -10.87 9.40 -8.16
C LYS A 307 -12.04 9.46 -9.15
N ALA A 308 -12.18 8.45 -10.02
CA ALA A 308 -13.29 8.35 -10.96
C ALA A 308 -14.63 8.00 -10.31
N ASN A 309 -14.62 7.49 -9.07
CA ASN A 309 -15.84 7.19 -8.32
C ASN A 309 -16.42 8.48 -7.72
N LYS A 310 -17.69 8.78 -8.02
CA LYS A 310 -18.40 9.98 -7.56
C LYS A 310 -18.40 10.18 -6.04
N SER A 311 -18.38 9.10 -5.25
CA SER A 311 -18.32 9.17 -3.78
C SER A 311 -17.00 9.73 -3.27
N TYR A 312 -15.92 9.61 -4.06
CA TYR A 312 -14.55 9.96 -3.66
C TYR A 312 -13.85 10.98 -4.56
N SER A 313 -14.50 11.45 -5.66
CA SER A 313 -13.85 12.28 -6.69
C SER A 313 -13.09 13.49 -6.12
N ASP A 314 -13.65 14.16 -5.09
CA ASP A 314 -13.05 15.32 -4.44
C ASP A 314 -12.56 15.02 -3.00
N LYS A 315 -12.55 13.74 -2.61
CA LYS A 315 -12.23 13.30 -1.25
C LYS A 315 -10.98 12.44 -1.16
N ILE A 316 -10.18 12.37 -2.20
CA ILE A 316 -8.89 11.67 -2.23
C ILE A 316 -7.75 12.67 -2.33
N LEU A 317 -6.74 12.50 -1.48
CA LEU A 317 -5.48 13.23 -1.47
C LEU A 317 -4.33 12.27 -1.75
N SER A 318 -3.49 12.59 -2.71
CA SER A 318 -2.25 11.84 -2.99
C SER A 318 -1.02 12.69 -2.72
N ILE A 319 -0.05 12.08 -2.07
CA ILE A 319 1.25 12.66 -1.72
C ILE A 319 2.32 11.75 -2.30
N MET A 320 3.27 12.28 -3.05
CA MET A 320 4.41 11.50 -3.57
C MET A 320 5.61 11.62 -2.64
N VAL A 321 6.45 10.57 -2.58
CA VAL A 321 7.74 10.64 -1.90
C VAL A 321 8.87 10.57 -2.93
N GLN A 322 9.78 11.52 -2.85
CA GLN A 322 11.04 11.55 -3.59
C GLN A 322 12.20 11.25 -2.63
N TYR A 323 13.12 10.42 -3.08
CA TYR A 323 14.25 9.94 -2.29
C TYR A 323 15.57 10.48 -2.84
N ILE A 324 16.36 11.13 -1.99
CA ILE A 324 17.65 11.72 -2.35
C ILE A 324 18.72 11.01 -1.54
N ASN A 325 19.66 10.38 -2.22
CA ASN A 325 20.72 9.61 -1.58
C ASN A 325 20.22 8.56 -0.59
N CYS A 326 19.05 7.97 -0.87
CA CYS A 326 18.42 6.94 -0.04
C CYS A 326 18.67 5.55 -0.59
N MET A 327 18.55 4.56 0.29
CA MET A 327 18.72 3.15 -0.01
C MET A 327 17.41 2.39 0.26
N TYR A 328 17.17 1.33 -0.52
CA TYR A 328 16.10 0.36 -0.27
C TYR A 328 16.68 -1.05 -0.12
N ALA A 329 16.00 -1.90 0.64
CA ALA A 329 16.40 -3.30 0.78
C ALA A 329 15.86 -4.13 -0.39
N ASN A 330 16.73 -4.74 -1.19
CA ASN A 330 16.32 -5.55 -2.33
C ASN A 330 16.07 -7.00 -1.93
N PRO A 331 14.83 -7.50 -1.90
CA PRO A 331 14.52 -8.87 -1.48
C PRO A 331 15.06 -9.93 -2.44
N GLN A 332 15.30 -9.61 -3.70
CA GLN A 332 15.89 -10.53 -4.68
C GLN A 332 17.40 -10.72 -4.46
N ARG A 333 18.04 -9.78 -3.77
CA ARG A 333 19.46 -9.80 -3.38
C ARG A 333 19.61 -9.99 -1.86
N ASP A 334 18.74 -10.77 -1.28
CA ASP A 334 18.76 -11.10 0.15
C ASP A 334 18.73 -9.85 1.06
N TYR A 335 17.99 -8.83 0.61
CA TYR A 335 17.83 -7.53 1.30
C TYR A 335 19.09 -6.66 1.36
N GLU A 336 20.07 -6.91 0.49
CA GLU A 336 21.20 -6.00 0.32
C GLU A 336 20.72 -4.60 -0.05
N PRO A 337 21.31 -3.54 0.56
CA PRO A 337 20.95 -2.17 0.26
C PRO A 337 21.30 -1.76 -1.18
N GLU A 338 20.32 -1.20 -1.87
CA GLU A 338 20.52 -0.61 -3.21
C GLU A 338 20.10 0.84 -3.24
N LYS A 339 20.80 1.65 -4.05
CA LYS A 339 20.48 3.07 -4.22
C LYS A 339 19.21 3.27 -5.01
N ILE A 340 18.35 4.17 -4.52
CA ILE A 340 17.14 4.58 -5.24
C ILE A 340 17.52 5.55 -6.36
N GLU A 341 17.06 5.25 -7.57
CA GLU A 341 17.13 6.16 -8.72
C GLU A 341 15.74 6.79 -8.94
N ASN A 342 15.63 8.11 -8.79
CA ASN A 342 14.40 8.82 -9.13
C ASN A 342 14.28 8.92 -10.67
N LYS A 343 13.26 8.29 -11.23
CA LYS A 343 13.09 8.19 -12.71
C LYS A 343 12.06 9.17 -13.28
N MET A 344 11.35 9.91 -12.42
CA MET A 344 10.30 10.85 -12.81
C MET A 344 10.59 12.24 -12.30
N PHE A 345 9.67 13.21 -12.56
CA PHE A 345 9.82 14.56 -12.05
C PHE A 345 10.27 14.54 -10.61
N TYR A 346 11.36 15.16 -10.34
CA TYR A 346 11.89 15.40 -9.01
C TYR A 346 12.41 16.84 -8.92
N LEU A 347 12.31 17.40 -7.73
CA LEU A 347 12.99 18.66 -7.44
C LEU A 347 14.48 18.42 -7.46
N GLN A 348 15.22 19.16 -8.28
CA GLN A 348 16.67 19.02 -8.33
C GLN A 348 17.29 19.37 -6.98
N ALA A 349 18.35 18.66 -6.58
CA ALA A 349 19.01 18.84 -5.29
C ALA A 349 19.43 20.31 -5.05
N SER A 350 19.87 21.03 -6.10
CA SER A 350 20.22 22.43 -6.02
C SER A 350 19.08 23.36 -5.59
N TYR A 351 17.84 23.05 -5.97
CA TYR A 351 16.67 23.81 -5.54
C TYR A 351 16.30 23.51 -4.09
N GLN A 352 16.41 22.24 -3.73
CA GLN A 352 16.10 21.79 -2.37
C GLN A 352 17.04 22.42 -1.36
N ASP A 353 18.35 22.46 -1.62
CA ASP A 353 19.33 23.06 -0.72
C ASP A 353 19.06 24.54 -0.45
N LYS A 354 18.55 25.29 -1.45
CA LYS A 354 18.15 26.69 -1.30
C LYS A 354 16.87 26.86 -0.49
N LEU A 355 15.88 25.95 -0.66
CA LEU A 355 14.59 26.03 0.00
C LEU A 355 14.64 25.49 1.43
N GLU A 356 15.41 24.44 1.65
CA GLU A 356 15.40 23.66 2.89
C GLU A 356 16.27 24.25 3.99
N LYS A 357 17.11 25.26 3.69
CA LYS A 357 17.97 25.98 4.67
C LYS A 357 18.70 25.06 5.67
N ASN A 358 19.07 23.85 5.23
CA ASN A 358 19.80 22.84 6.00
C ASN A 358 19.18 22.44 7.36
N LYS A 359 17.86 22.48 7.50
CA LYS A 359 17.16 22.20 8.77
C LYS A 359 16.86 20.72 9.05
N GLY A 360 17.13 19.80 8.11
CA GLY A 360 16.86 18.37 8.29
C GLY A 360 16.69 17.59 6.99
N ASN A 361 16.21 16.36 7.11
CA ASN A 361 16.18 15.38 6.02
C ASN A 361 14.79 15.11 5.45
N LEU A 362 13.75 15.79 5.97
CA LEU A 362 12.36 15.58 5.59
C LEU A 362 11.65 16.89 5.33
N TYR A 363 11.14 17.06 4.14
CA TYR A 363 10.35 18.24 3.77
C TYR A 363 9.11 17.82 2.98
N ILE A 364 8.05 18.61 3.07
CA ILE A 364 6.84 18.48 2.25
C ILE A 364 6.57 19.79 1.53
N TYR A 365 6.21 19.68 0.27
CA TYR A 365 5.89 20.77 -0.63
C TYR A 365 4.43 20.67 -1.05
N LYS A 366 3.67 21.76 -0.87
CA LYS A 366 2.33 21.89 -1.44
C LYS A 366 2.48 22.28 -2.92
N LEU A 367 2.03 21.43 -3.83
CA LEU A 367 2.10 21.67 -5.28
C LEU A 367 0.80 22.24 -5.81
N ASN A 368 -0.34 21.79 -5.28
CA ASN A 368 -1.66 22.22 -5.72
C ASN A 368 -2.15 23.43 -4.90
N TYR A 369 -1.96 24.63 -5.46
CA TYR A 369 -2.47 25.89 -4.93
C TYR A 369 -2.81 26.84 -6.08
N LYS A 370 -3.55 27.93 -5.79
CA LYS A 370 -3.98 28.91 -6.80
C LYS A 370 -2.77 29.50 -7.55
N ASN A 371 -2.79 29.44 -8.87
CA ASN A 371 -1.72 29.90 -9.77
C ASN A 371 -0.39 29.14 -9.68
N SER A 372 -0.40 27.93 -9.14
CA SER A 372 0.80 27.09 -9.11
C SER A 372 1.30 26.75 -10.52
N ILE A 373 2.63 26.81 -10.73
CA ILE A 373 3.25 26.35 -11.99
C ILE A 373 3.04 24.86 -12.23
N PHE A 374 2.91 24.08 -11.15
CA PHE A 374 2.68 22.63 -11.21
C PHE A 374 1.32 22.25 -11.81
N ASN A 375 0.34 23.18 -11.82
CA ASN A 375 -0.94 23.02 -12.53
C ASN A 375 -0.80 23.17 -14.06
N LYS A 376 0.41 23.40 -14.56
CA LYS A 376 0.73 23.52 -15.99
C LYS A 376 1.92 22.67 -16.40
N MET A 377 2.42 21.84 -15.49
CA MET A 377 3.62 21.04 -15.64
C MET A 377 3.24 19.58 -15.79
N ASN A 378 3.81 18.90 -16.80
CA ASN A 378 3.65 17.44 -16.96
C ASN A 378 4.58 16.67 -16.03
N ILE A 379 4.41 15.33 -15.97
CA ILE A 379 5.16 14.42 -15.10
C ILE A 379 6.69 14.47 -15.33
N ASN A 380 7.15 14.98 -16.46
CA ASN A 380 8.57 15.12 -16.76
C ASN A 380 9.14 16.48 -16.33
N GLY A 381 8.35 17.31 -15.64
CA GLY A 381 8.77 18.64 -15.19
C GLY A 381 8.81 19.70 -16.30
N LYS A 382 8.18 19.43 -17.44
CA LYS A 382 8.07 20.36 -18.57
C LYS A 382 6.68 20.97 -18.62
N LYS A 383 6.54 22.13 -19.29
CA LYS A 383 5.22 22.68 -19.57
C LYS A 383 4.38 21.68 -20.36
N ALA A 384 3.21 21.37 -19.84
CA ALA A 384 2.33 20.40 -20.45
C ALA A 384 1.75 20.92 -21.76
N LYS A 385 1.70 20.07 -22.76
CA LYS A 385 1.02 20.31 -24.03
C LYS A 385 -0.50 20.08 -23.86
N PRO A 386 -1.33 20.59 -24.75
CA PRO A 386 -2.76 20.29 -24.74
C PRO A 386 -3.02 18.78 -24.73
N GLY A 387 -3.80 18.29 -23.75
CA GLY A 387 -4.13 16.88 -23.56
C GLY A 387 -3.15 16.08 -22.71
N GLU A 388 -2.02 16.65 -22.26
CA GLU A 388 -1.15 16.02 -21.29
C GLU A 388 -1.67 16.22 -19.85
N THR A 389 -1.43 15.23 -19.00
CA THR A 389 -1.77 15.25 -17.58
C THR A 389 -0.83 16.17 -16.80
N PHE A 390 -1.37 16.99 -15.93
CA PHE A 390 -0.57 17.83 -15.03
C PHE A 390 -0.08 17.02 -13.81
N ILE A 391 1.04 17.47 -13.23
CA ILE A 391 1.55 16.86 -11.97
C ILE A 391 0.48 16.90 -10.88
N THR A 392 -0.23 18.00 -10.76
CA THR A 392 -1.27 18.20 -9.73
C THR A 392 -2.54 17.38 -9.95
N ASP A 393 -2.75 16.83 -11.17
CA ASP A 393 -3.79 15.84 -11.42
C ASP A 393 -3.40 14.46 -10.86
N LEU A 394 -2.10 14.21 -10.70
CA LEU A 394 -1.57 12.94 -10.18
C LEU A 394 -1.46 12.96 -8.66
N TYR A 395 -0.91 14.03 -8.09
CA TYR A 395 -0.73 14.19 -6.66
C TYR A 395 -0.62 15.67 -6.27
N GLN A 396 -1.01 16.00 -5.05
CA GLN A 396 -1.16 17.38 -4.59
C GLN A 396 0.03 17.85 -3.74
N TYR A 397 0.78 16.91 -3.17
CA TYR A 397 1.95 17.20 -2.34
C TYR A 397 3.13 16.31 -2.73
N LEU A 398 4.33 16.80 -2.46
CA LEU A 398 5.59 16.06 -2.62
C LEU A 398 6.34 16.05 -1.29
N ILE A 399 6.70 14.89 -0.78
CA ILE A 399 7.65 14.75 0.33
C ILE A 399 9.02 14.47 -0.24
N THR A 400 10.05 15.13 0.26
CA THR A 400 11.45 14.77 0.00
C THR A 400 12.08 14.15 1.23
N VAL A 401 12.79 13.05 1.00
CA VAL A 401 13.54 12.32 2.00
C VAL A 401 15.00 12.31 1.59
N LYS A 402 15.90 12.73 2.50
CA LYS A 402 17.36 12.66 2.29
C LYS A 402 17.99 11.62 3.21
N ASP A 403 18.98 10.88 2.67
CA ASP A 403 19.90 10.01 3.41
C ASP A 403 19.21 8.92 4.26
N SER A 404 18.05 8.43 3.84
CA SER A 404 17.39 7.31 4.54
C SER A 404 18.07 5.99 4.21
N PRO A 405 18.39 5.16 5.23
CA PRO A 405 18.90 3.82 5.00
C PRO A 405 17.81 2.89 4.44
N ALA A 406 18.26 1.77 3.90
CA ALA A 406 17.40 0.63 3.58
C ALA A 406 16.79 0.04 4.85
N CYS A 407 15.64 -0.61 4.72
CA CYS A 407 15.10 -1.46 5.78
C CYS A 407 16.06 -2.62 6.09
N LYS A 408 15.99 -3.09 7.32
CA LYS A 408 16.82 -4.21 7.79
C LYS A 408 16.17 -5.53 7.38
N LYS A 409 17.01 -6.48 6.95
CA LYS A 409 16.61 -7.87 6.79
C LYS A 409 16.08 -8.39 8.13
N ILE A 410 15.00 -9.17 8.07
CA ILE A 410 14.44 -9.78 9.26
C ILE A 410 15.35 -10.90 9.79
N ASP A 411 15.55 -10.93 11.09
CA ASP A 411 16.27 -12.00 11.77
C ASP A 411 15.29 -13.05 12.29
N PHE A 412 15.22 -14.18 11.61
CA PHE A 412 14.35 -15.28 11.99
C PHE A 412 14.78 -16.00 13.27
N THR A 413 16.00 -15.77 13.76
CA THR A 413 16.53 -16.47 14.94
C THR A 413 16.10 -15.84 16.25
N LYS A 414 15.73 -14.56 16.25
CA LYS A 414 15.46 -13.76 17.47
C LYS A 414 14.10 -14.03 18.14
N HIS A 415 13.21 -14.78 17.53
CA HIS A 415 11.84 -14.98 18.02
C HIS A 415 11.43 -16.47 18.15
N SER A 416 12.38 -17.37 18.27
CA SER A 416 12.15 -18.81 18.53
C SER A 416 12.21 -19.17 20.02
N LYS A 417 11.92 -18.22 20.90
CA LYS A 417 11.84 -18.46 22.35
C LYS A 417 10.45 -18.20 22.88
#